data_c3e68392c58662be09da2fc1f6eb95f1
#
_entry.id   c3e68392c58662be09da2fc1f6eb95f1
#
_cell.length_a   1.000
_cell.length_b   1.000
_cell.length_c   1.000
_cell.angle_alpha   90.00
_cell.angle_beta   90.00
_cell.angle_gamma   90.00
#
_symmetry.space_group_name_H-M   'P 1'
#
loop_
_entity.id
_entity.type
_entity.pdbx_description
1 polymer ?
#
loop_
_entity_poly.entity_id
_entity_poly.type
_entity_poly.pdbx_seq_one_letter_code
_entity_poly.pdbx_strand_id
1 'polypeptide(L)'
;DPELVSRLAAANIRGMQANAMLATAKHFPGHGDTGTDSHIDLPVITVEKARADRMELPPYRSAIEARVSAIMTAHIAFPALTGDSLPGTLNPRILTGLLRDELKFQGIVFTDAMDMGAIVKTYGREHSNVMALKAGADVLLQPYQQDLPMIINAVEKAVQSGELTEARIDEAVRRQLQMKERLGLHNVRTVDLNRVSEMVARPEHLRIAQQAAERSITVARDVQKLLPLR
;
A
#
# COMPACT_ATOMS: atom_id res chain seq x y z
N ASP A 1 14.97 10.91 6.61
CA ASP A 1 15.58 11.36 5.35
C ASP A 1 14.85 10.72 4.17
N PRO A 2 14.04 11.49 3.41
CA PRO A 2 13.23 10.96 2.31
C PRO A 2 14.07 10.43 1.14
N GLU A 3 15.27 10.96 0.92
CA GLU A 3 16.15 10.49 -0.14
C GLU A 3 16.71 9.10 0.17
N LEU A 4 17.13 8.85 1.40
CA LEU A 4 17.60 7.54 1.83
C LEU A 4 16.47 6.50 1.73
N VAL A 5 15.26 6.85 2.22
CA VAL A 5 14.08 5.98 2.10
C VAL A 5 13.76 5.68 0.63
N SER A 6 13.79 6.69 -0.24
CA SER A 6 13.56 6.54 -1.68
C SER A 6 14.52 5.54 -2.32
N ARG A 7 15.82 5.67 -2.05
CA ARG A 7 16.85 4.78 -2.60
C ARG A 7 16.68 3.33 -2.12
N LEU A 8 16.47 3.15 -0.81
CA LEU A 8 16.33 1.82 -0.22
C LEU A 8 15.03 1.14 -0.66
N ALA A 9 13.91 1.87 -0.67
CA ALA A 9 12.63 1.36 -1.15
C ALA A 9 12.70 0.95 -2.63
N ALA A 10 13.26 1.80 -3.49
CA ALA A 10 13.42 1.48 -4.91
C ALA A 10 14.33 0.26 -5.14
N ALA A 11 15.42 0.11 -4.36
CA ALA A 11 16.28 -1.05 -4.44
C ALA A 11 15.56 -2.35 -4.00
N ASN A 12 14.77 -2.28 -2.92
CA ASN A 12 13.95 -3.40 -2.44
C ASN A 12 12.91 -3.82 -3.48
N ILE A 13 12.16 -2.85 -4.04
CA ILE A 13 11.17 -3.09 -5.09
C ILE A 13 11.80 -3.81 -6.29
N ARG A 14 12.94 -3.33 -6.78
CA ARG A 14 13.65 -3.96 -7.89
C ARG A 14 14.08 -5.39 -7.56
N GLY A 15 14.63 -5.61 -6.36
CA GLY A 15 15.07 -6.93 -5.90
C GLY A 15 13.91 -7.93 -5.82
N MET A 16 12.78 -7.53 -5.23
CA MET A 16 11.57 -8.37 -5.14
C MET A 16 11.05 -8.71 -6.53
N GLN A 17 10.85 -7.70 -7.38
CA GLN A 17 10.19 -7.87 -8.68
C GLN A 17 11.06 -8.59 -9.73
N ALA A 18 12.39 -8.53 -9.60
CA ALA A 18 13.32 -9.33 -10.40
C ALA A 18 13.18 -10.84 -10.11
N ASN A 19 12.61 -11.21 -8.96
CA ASN A 19 12.40 -12.60 -8.54
C ASN A 19 10.90 -12.99 -8.53
N ALA A 20 10.11 -12.41 -9.44
CA ALA A 20 8.69 -12.70 -9.63
C ALA A 20 7.81 -12.47 -8.36
N MET A 21 8.25 -11.61 -7.45
CA MET A 21 7.48 -11.18 -6.29
C MET A 21 6.98 -9.75 -6.49
N LEU A 22 5.68 -9.53 -6.52
CA LEU A 22 5.11 -8.19 -6.64
C LEU A 22 5.34 -7.40 -5.35
N ALA A 23 5.88 -6.18 -5.48
CA ALA A 23 6.09 -5.28 -4.35
C ALA A 23 4.90 -4.33 -4.18
N THR A 24 4.60 -3.99 -2.93
CA THR A 24 3.58 -2.99 -2.57
C THR A 24 4.20 -1.92 -1.69
N ALA A 25 4.17 -0.66 -2.14
CA ALA A 25 4.57 0.49 -1.32
C ALA A 25 3.39 0.97 -0.46
N LYS A 26 3.64 1.30 0.82
CA LYS A 26 2.58 1.67 1.75
C LYS A 26 3.05 2.59 2.88
N HIS A 27 2.15 3.36 3.48
CA HIS A 27 0.73 3.59 3.13
C HIS A 27 0.60 4.97 2.48
N PHE A 28 0.04 5.03 1.28
CA PHE A 28 -0.06 6.25 0.48
C PHE A 28 -1.16 7.19 0.99
N PRO A 29 -0.94 8.52 1.03
CA PRO A 29 0.23 9.28 0.56
C PRO A 29 1.35 9.46 1.61
N GLY A 30 1.23 8.89 2.81
CA GLY A 30 2.23 8.89 3.89
C GLY A 30 1.56 8.70 5.24
N HIS A 31 2.15 7.90 6.13
CA HIS A 31 1.60 7.55 7.46
C HIS A 31 2.53 7.97 8.61
N GLY A 32 3.70 8.56 8.31
CA GLY A 32 4.75 8.76 9.31
C GLY A 32 4.50 9.87 10.34
N ASP A 33 3.57 10.79 10.08
CA ASP A 33 3.31 11.96 10.92
C ASP A 33 1.93 11.91 11.57
N THR A 34 1.57 10.75 12.14
CA THR A 34 0.28 10.54 12.81
C THR A 34 0.46 10.41 14.31
N GLY A 35 -0.39 11.12 15.09
CA GLY A 35 -0.50 10.97 16.53
C GLY A 35 -1.62 10.02 17.00
N THR A 36 -2.41 9.49 16.07
CA THR A 36 -3.55 8.61 16.31
C THR A 36 -3.37 7.29 15.57
N ASP A 37 -3.73 6.18 16.21
CA ASP A 37 -3.72 4.86 15.58
C ASP A 37 -4.96 4.70 14.70
N SER A 38 -4.76 4.46 13.40
CA SER A 38 -5.82 4.27 12.40
C SER A 38 -6.67 3.00 12.62
N HIS A 39 -6.20 2.05 13.43
CA HIS A 39 -7.02 0.91 13.86
C HIS A 39 -8.14 1.35 14.82
N ILE A 40 -7.94 2.45 15.55
CA ILE A 40 -8.86 2.93 16.57
C ILE A 40 -9.75 4.05 16.05
N ASP A 41 -9.16 5.05 15.40
CA ASP A 41 -9.87 6.25 14.95
C ASP A 41 -9.22 6.84 13.69
N LEU A 42 -9.85 7.85 13.06
CA LEU A 42 -9.35 8.49 11.85
C LEU A 42 -8.24 9.49 12.19
N PRO A 43 -6.98 9.21 11.83
CA PRO A 43 -5.90 10.19 11.95
C PRO A 43 -6.08 11.34 10.94
N VAL A 44 -5.61 12.53 11.33
CA VAL A 44 -5.61 13.71 10.46
C VAL A 44 -4.19 14.25 10.36
N ILE A 45 -3.68 14.37 9.13
CA ILE A 45 -2.39 15.00 8.83
C ILE A 45 -2.64 16.32 8.12
N THR A 46 -2.19 17.42 8.73
CA THR A 46 -2.41 18.79 8.24
C THR A 46 -1.23 19.34 7.44
N VAL A 47 -0.44 18.44 6.84
CA VAL A 47 0.74 18.86 6.06
C VAL A 47 0.34 19.53 4.76
N GLU A 48 0.94 20.69 4.51
CA GLU A 48 0.80 21.44 3.25
C GLU A 48 1.39 20.66 2.06
N LYS A 49 0.83 20.87 0.87
CA LYS A 49 1.31 20.23 -0.38
C LYS A 49 2.83 20.41 -0.57
N ALA A 50 3.34 21.61 -0.31
CA ALA A 50 4.77 21.90 -0.44
C ALA A 50 5.66 21.06 0.50
N ARG A 51 5.16 20.67 1.70
CA ARG A 51 5.87 19.73 2.57
C ARG A 51 5.72 18.31 2.06
N ALA A 52 4.52 17.91 1.69
CA ALA A 52 4.27 16.58 1.15
C ALA A 52 5.18 16.28 -0.05
N ASP A 53 5.36 17.25 -0.95
CA ASP A 53 6.24 17.12 -2.11
C ASP A 53 7.72 16.94 -1.77
N ARG A 54 8.16 17.40 -0.59
CA ARG A 54 9.56 17.28 -0.15
C ARG A 54 9.81 16.09 0.79
N MET A 55 8.79 15.60 1.48
CA MET A 55 8.96 14.61 2.55
C MET A 55 8.22 13.31 2.28
N GLU A 56 6.90 13.36 2.10
CA GLU A 56 6.05 12.18 2.01
C GLU A 56 6.05 11.56 0.61
N LEU A 57 6.04 12.39 -0.45
CA LEU A 57 5.88 11.91 -1.83
C LEU A 57 7.17 11.44 -2.53
N PRO A 58 8.40 11.91 -2.21
CA PRO A 58 9.61 11.45 -2.90
C PRO A 58 9.81 9.93 -2.87
N PRO A 59 9.59 9.20 -1.75
CA PRO A 59 9.66 7.74 -1.76
C PRO A 59 8.67 7.07 -2.72
N TYR A 60 7.47 7.63 -2.89
CA TYR A 60 6.48 7.10 -3.84
C TYR A 60 6.85 7.40 -5.29
N ARG A 61 7.40 8.59 -5.59
CA ARG A 61 7.94 8.89 -6.91
C ARG A 61 9.03 7.88 -7.30
N SER A 62 9.98 7.64 -6.40
CA SER A 62 11.04 6.64 -6.61
C SER A 62 10.52 5.21 -6.71
N ALA A 63 9.48 4.85 -5.96
CA ALA A 63 8.82 3.56 -6.08
C ALA A 63 8.13 3.38 -7.45
N ILE A 64 7.47 4.43 -7.94
CA ILE A 64 6.81 4.45 -9.26
C ILE A 64 7.85 4.35 -10.38
N GLU A 65 8.95 5.10 -10.29
CA GLU A 65 10.09 5.00 -11.22
C GLU A 65 10.72 3.59 -11.21
N ALA A 66 10.78 2.95 -10.04
CA ALA A 66 11.19 1.55 -9.90
C ALA A 66 10.12 0.55 -10.38
N ARG A 67 8.99 1.04 -10.93
CA ARG A 67 7.86 0.25 -11.46
C ARG A 67 7.22 -0.66 -10.40
N VAL A 68 7.02 -0.11 -9.19
CA VAL A 68 6.30 -0.84 -8.13
C VAL A 68 4.96 -1.36 -8.66
N SER A 69 4.66 -2.62 -8.36
CA SER A 69 3.46 -3.30 -8.89
C SER A 69 2.17 -2.83 -8.21
N ALA A 70 2.26 -2.46 -6.94
CA ALA A 70 1.10 -2.04 -6.19
C ALA A 70 1.43 -0.91 -5.19
N ILE A 71 0.39 -0.15 -4.84
CA ILE A 71 0.42 0.82 -3.75
C ILE A 71 -0.78 0.55 -2.86
N MET A 72 -0.56 0.53 -1.54
CA MET A 72 -1.63 0.43 -0.53
C MET A 72 -1.91 1.82 0.03
N THR A 73 -3.20 2.11 0.20
CA THR A 73 -3.69 3.41 0.68
C THR A 73 -3.61 3.53 2.19
N ALA A 74 -3.67 4.76 2.70
CA ALA A 74 -3.78 5.06 4.13
C ALA A 74 -5.20 5.48 4.51
N HIS A 75 -5.71 4.98 5.64
CA HIS A 75 -6.94 5.47 6.28
C HIS A 75 -6.67 6.73 7.10
N ILE A 76 -6.24 7.79 6.44
CA ILE A 76 -5.82 9.07 7.04
C ILE A 76 -6.45 10.20 6.24
N ALA A 77 -6.97 11.22 6.92
CA ALA A 77 -7.43 12.45 6.29
C ALA A 77 -6.28 13.43 6.07
N PHE A 78 -6.27 14.07 4.89
CA PHE A 78 -5.27 15.07 4.48
C PHE A 78 -5.95 16.36 4.04
N PRO A 79 -6.61 17.12 4.95
CA PRO A 79 -7.45 18.25 4.56
C PRO A 79 -6.69 19.36 3.82
N ALA A 80 -5.42 19.57 4.09
CA ALA A 80 -4.62 20.56 3.36
C ALA A 80 -4.31 20.13 1.91
N LEU A 81 -4.36 18.83 1.59
CA LEU A 81 -4.17 18.31 0.23
C LEU A 81 -5.49 18.21 -0.53
N THR A 82 -6.59 17.94 0.16
CA THR A 82 -7.86 17.60 -0.47
C THR A 82 -8.94 18.68 -0.31
N GLY A 83 -8.83 19.56 0.69
CA GLY A 83 -9.87 20.52 1.06
C GLY A 83 -11.06 19.92 1.78
N ASP A 84 -10.98 18.65 2.19
CA ASP A 84 -12.00 17.92 2.93
C ASP A 84 -11.36 16.94 3.95
N SER A 85 -12.19 16.27 4.75
CA SER A 85 -11.75 15.33 5.78
C SER A 85 -11.97 13.86 5.41
N LEU A 86 -12.19 13.54 4.13
CA LEU A 86 -12.28 12.16 3.69
C LEU A 86 -10.92 11.45 3.86
N PRO A 87 -10.91 10.21 4.38
CA PRO A 87 -9.69 9.39 4.41
C PRO A 87 -9.12 9.21 3.01
N GLY A 88 -7.80 9.17 2.87
CA GLY A 88 -7.13 9.01 1.57
C GLY A 88 -7.64 7.82 0.77
N THR A 89 -7.97 6.70 1.44
CA THR A 89 -8.58 5.52 0.82
C THR A 89 -9.94 5.80 0.14
N LEU A 90 -10.72 6.73 0.67
CA LEU A 90 -12.05 7.07 0.16
C LEU A 90 -12.05 8.34 -0.70
N ASN A 91 -10.90 8.97 -0.88
CA ASN A 91 -10.79 10.30 -1.48
C ASN A 91 -10.31 10.25 -2.94
N PRO A 92 -11.17 10.61 -3.93
CA PRO A 92 -10.78 10.62 -5.33
C PRO A 92 -9.67 11.63 -5.65
N ARG A 93 -9.51 12.72 -4.87
CA ARG A 93 -8.41 13.66 -5.06
C ARG A 93 -7.06 13.04 -4.71
N ILE A 94 -7.04 12.06 -3.78
CA ILE A 94 -5.84 11.32 -3.42
C ILE A 94 -5.58 10.19 -4.42
N LEU A 95 -6.55 9.30 -4.68
CA LEU A 95 -6.31 8.10 -5.48
C LEU A 95 -6.31 8.36 -6.97
N THR A 96 -7.24 9.15 -7.46
CA THR A 96 -7.28 9.53 -8.88
C THR A 96 -6.39 10.75 -9.11
N GLY A 97 -6.65 11.87 -8.47
CA GLY A 97 -5.96 13.12 -8.73
C GLY A 97 -4.46 13.06 -8.44
N LEU A 98 -4.08 12.76 -7.21
CA LEU A 98 -2.66 12.75 -6.83
C LEU A 98 -1.94 11.51 -7.37
N LEU A 99 -2.45 10.30 -7.10
CA LEU A 99 -1.72 9.07 -7.43
C LEU A 99 -1.75 8.75 -8.93
N ARG A 100 -2.93 8.77 -9.57
CA ARG A 100 -3.05 8.42 -10.99
C ARG A 100 -2.65 9.57 -11.91
N ASP A 101 -3.21 10.79 -11.68
CA ASP A 101 -3.08 11.90 -12.63
C ASP A 101 -1.78 12.67 -12.43
N GLU A 102 -1.36 12.96 -11.19
CA GLU A 102 -0.12 13.69 -10.93
C GLU A 102 1.10 12.76 -10.96
N LEU A 103 1.09 11.68 -10.14
CA LEU A 103 2.24 10.76 -10.02
C LEU A 103 2.29 9.70 -11.12
N LYS A 104 1.27 9.59 -11.98
CA LYS A 104 1.20 8.67 -13.13
C LYS A 104 1.33 7.18 -12.78
N PHE A 105 0.90 6.79 -11.59
CA PHE A 105 0.92 5.39 -11.18
C PHE A 105 -0.06 4.54 -12.00
N GLN A 106 0.42 3.40 -12.56
CA GLN A 106 -0.36 2.52 -13.43
C GLN A 106 -0.62 1.13 -12.82
N GLY A 107 -0.01 0.81 -11.67
CA GLY A 107 -0.17 -0.48 -11.00
C GLY A 107 -1.48 -0.61 -10.22
N ILE A 108 -1.58 -1.66 -9.40
CA ILE A 108 -2.77 -1.94 -8.57
C ILE A 108 -2.79 -1.02 -7.34
N VAL A 109 -3.95 -0.46 -7.03
CA VAL A 109 -4.21 0.25 -5.77
C VAL A 109 -5.00 -0.67 -4.84
N PHE A 110 -4.37 -1.06 -3.74
CA PHE A 110 -5.01 -1.76 -2.62
C PHE A 110 -5.51 -0.76 -1.58
N THR A 111 -6.65 -1.04 -0.98
CA THR A 111 -6.97 -0.37 0.29
C THR A 111 -6.13 -0.98 1.42
N ASP A 112 -5.96 -0.26 2.53
CA ASP A 112 -5.70 -0.90 3.80
C ASP A 112 -6.94 -1.66 4.27
N ALA A 113 -6.88 -2.36 5.40
CA ALA A 113 -7.95 -3.23 5.86
C ALA A 113 -9.25 -2.44 6.10
N MET A 114 -10.31 -2.79 5.37
CA MET A 114 -11.57 -2.04 5.34
C MET A 114 -12.45 -2.21 6.58
N ASP A 115 -12.01 -3.02 7.55
CA ASP A 115 -12.65 -3.17 8.86
C ASP A 115 -12.05 -2.28 9.96
N MET A 116 -11.01 -1.50 9.65
CA MET A 116 -10.36 -0.60 10.61
C MET A 116 -11.28 0.51 11.11
N GLY A 117 -11.13 0.87 12.39
CA GLY A 117 -11.97 1.84 13.08
C GLY A 117 -12.05 3.22 12.40
N ALA A 118 -10.96 3.67 11.78
CA ALA A 118 -10.89 4.91 11.01
C ALA A 118 -11.94 4.99 9.86
N ILE A 119 -12.36 3.84 9.34
CA ILE A 119 -13.32 3.75 8.23
C ILE A 119 -14.71 3.36 8.72
N VAL A 120 -14.79 2.23 9.45
CA VAL A 120 -16.07 1.59 9.75
C VAL A 120 -16.96 2.44 10.65
N LYS A 121 -16.38 3.14 11.63
CA LYS A 121 -17.15 3.95 12.59
C LYS A 121 -17.94 5.09 11.93
N THR A 122 -17.36 5.71 10.91
CA THR A 122 -17.95 6.90 10.27
C THR A 122 -18.74 6.54 9.01
N TYR A 123 -18.21 5.62 8.19
CA TYR A 123 -18.76 5.37 6.85
C TYR A 123 -19.54 4.05 6.74
N GLY A 124 -19.43 3.18 7.75
CA GLY A 124 -19.98 1.82 7.68
C GLY A 124 -19.24 0.93 6.65
N ARG A 125 -19.46 -0.38 6.74
CA ARG A 125 -18.72 -1.34 5.92
C ARG A 125 -19.14 -1.33 4.45
N GLU A 126 -20.44 -1.36 4.16
CA GLU A 126 -20.95 -1.41 2.78
C GLU A 126 -20.56 -0.15 1.99
N HIS A 127 -20.91 1.02 2.55
CA HIS A 127 -20.73 2.28 1.86
C HIS A 127 -19.26 2.65 1.65
N SER A 128 -18.40 2.41 2.65
CA SER A 128 -16.96 2.69 2.53
C SER A 128 -16.28 1.89 1.40
N ASN A 129 -16.69 0.65 1.20
CA ASN A 129 -16.14 -0.17 0.11
C ASN A 129 -16.53 0.36 -1.28
N VAL A 130 -17.77 0.81 -1.44
CA VAL A 130 -18.21 1.48 -2.69
C VAL A 130 -17.45 2.78 -2.90
N MET A 131 -17.32 3.61 -1.85
CA MET A 131 -16.55 4.86 -1.92
C MET A 131 -15.09 4.62 -2.32
N ALA A 132 -14.43 3.60 -1.77
CA ALA A 132 -13.04 3.28 -2.12
C ALA A 132 -12.87 2.92 -3.60
N LEU A 133 -13.78 2.11 -4.16
CA LEU A 133 -13.79 1.79 -5.59
C LEU A 133 -14.02 3.05 -6.45
N LYS A 134 -14.96 3.91 -6.06
CA LYS A 134 -15.21 5.20 -6.73
C LYS A 134 -13.99 6.11 -6.69
N ALA A 135 -13.27 6.13 -5.56
CA ALA A 135 -12.07 6.94 -5.38
C ALA A 135 -10.90 6.48 -6.27
N GLY A 136 -10.86 5.21 -6.70
CA GLY A 136 -9.83 4.69 -7.58
C GLY A 136 -9.09 3.44 -7.05
N ALA A 137 -9.54 2.83 -5.94
CA ALA A 137 -9.00 1.56 -5.46
C ALA A 137 -9.37 0.41 -6.41
N ASP A 138 -8.45 -0.51 -6.63
CA ASP A 138 -8.66 -1.68 -7.51
C ASP A 138 -8.93 -2.96 -6.71
N VAL A 139 -8.46 -3.04 -5.47
CA VAL A 139 -8.62 -4.18 -4.58
C VAL A 139 -9.00 -3.69 -3.19
N LEU A 140 -10.08 -4.26 -2.66
CA LEU A 140 -10.57 -4.01 -1.31
C LEU A 140 -10.02 -5.07 -0.37
N LEU A 141 -9.18 -4.72 0.60
CA LEU A 141 -8.64 -5.66 1.56
C LEU A 141 -9.67 -5.97 2.64
N GLN A 142 -10.19 -7.19 2.62
CA GLN A 142 -11.14 -7.71 3.61
C GLN A 142 -10.44 -8.76 4.47
N PRO A 143 -10.07 -8.46 5.71
CA PRO A 143 -9.36 -9.42 6.57
C PRO A 143 -10.25 -10.58 7.03
N TYR A 144 -11.58 -10.39 7.04
CA TYR A 144 -12.55 -11.40 7.47
C TYR A 144 -13.51 -11.76 6.33
N GLN A 145 -13.59 -13.05 6.00
CA GLN A 145 -14.40 -13.57 4.89
C GLN A 145 -15.91 -13.44 5.09
N GLN A 146 -16.36 -13.34 6.33
CA GLN A 146 -17.78 -13.27 6.68
C GLN A 146 -18.52 -12.07 6.10
N ASP A 147 -17.81 -11.00 5.78
CA ASP A 147 -18.40 -9.77 5.24
C ASP A 147 -18.49 -9.76 3.70
N LEU A 148 -17.88 -10.72 3.02
CA LEU A 148 -17.77 -10.70 1.55
C LEU A 148 -19.14 -10.66 0.84
N PRO A 149 -20.16 -11.48 1.20
CA PRO A 149 -21.46 -11.43 0.52
C PRO A 149 -22.14 -10.07 0.63
N MET A 150 -22.05 -9.43 1.79
CA MET A 150 -22.61 -8.09 2.04
C MET A 150 -21.93 -7.04 1.17
N ILE A 151 -20.61 -7.07 1.09
CA ILE A 151 -19.82 -6.12 0.30
C ILE A 151 -20.05 -6.32 -1.19
N ILE A 152 -20.11 -7.56 -1.67
CA ILE A 152 -20.42 -7.88 -3.07
C ILE A 152 -21.80 -7.31 -3.43
N ASN A 153 -22.82 -7.57 -2.62
CA ASN A 153 -24.16 -7.04 -2.83
C ASN A 153 -24.18 -5.50 -2.84
N ALA A 154 -23.40 -4.84 -1.99
CA ALA A 154 -23.33 -3.38 -1.96
C ALA A 154 -22.71 -2.83 -3.26
N VAL A 155 -21.64 -3.44 -3.74
CA VAL A 155 -20.99 -3.08 -5.01
C VAL A 155 -21.93 -3.32 -6.20
N GLU A 156 -22.60 -4.47 -6.26
CA GLU A 156 -23.57 -4.77 -7.31
C GLU A 156 -24.72 -3.74 -7.35
N LYS A 157 -25.30 -3.40 -6.20
CA LYS A 157 -26.33 -2.36 -6.09
C LYS A 157 -25.81 -0.99 -6.56
N ALA A 158 -24.57 -0.63 -6.22
CA ALA A 158 -23.97 0.62 -6.64
C ALA A 158 -23.78 0.67 -8.16
N VAL A 159 -23.45 -0.45 -8.81
CA VAL A 159 -23.37 -0.56 -10.27
C VAL A 159 -24.77 -0.45 -10.89
N GLN A 160 -25.76 -1.18 -10.38
CA GLN A 160 -27.13 -1.17 -10.87
C GLN A 160 -27.80 0.21 -10.77
N SER A 161 -27.48 0.96 -9.71
CA SER A 161 -27.99 2.34 -9.54
C SER A 161 -27.23 3.39 -10.34
N GLY A 162 -26.10 3.02 -10.97
CA GLY A 162 -25.22 3.97 -11.66
C GLY A 162 -24.31 4.79 -10.72
N GLU A 163 -24.31 4.52 -9.43
CA GLU A 163 -23.40 5.15 -8.47
C GLU A 163 -21.93 4.79 -8.75
N LEU A 164 -21.68 3.55 -9.17
CA LEU A 164 -20.39 3.03 -9.61
C LEU A 164 -20.51 2.55 -11.05
N THR A 165 -19.63 2.97 -11.95
CA THR A 165 -19.69 2.55 -13.35
C THR A 165 -19.09 1.17 -13.58
N GLU A 166 -19.67 0.38 -14.50
CA GLU A 166 -19.05 -0.89 -14.94
C GLU A 166 -17.63 -0.67 -15.45
N ALA A 167 -17.39 0.41 -16.19
CA ALA A 167 -16.06 0.75 -16.70
C ALA A 167 -15.00 0.88 -15.59
N ARG A 168 -15.38 1.38 -14.40
CA ARG A 168 -14.49 1.45 -13.24
C ARG A 168 -14.16 0.06 -12.68
N ILE A 169 -15.14 -0.83 -12.66
CA ILE A 169 -14.94 -2.23 -12.25
C ILE A 169 -14.04 -2.94 -13.27
N ASP A 170 -14.32 -2.82 -14.56
CA ASP A 170 -13.52 -3.41 -15.63
C ASP A 170 -12.06 -2.95 -15.59
N GLU A 171 -11.83 -1.68 -15.28
CA GLU A 171 -10.49 -1.13 -15.13
C GLU A 171 -9.74 -1.81 -13.97
N ALA A 172 -10.39 -1.99 -12.82
CA ALA A 172 -9.81 -2.66 -11.66
C ALA A 172 -9.49 -4.14 -11.96
N VAL A 173 -10.45 -4.84 -12.57
CA VAL A 173 -10.30 -6.25 -12.95
C VAL A 173 -9.16 -6.41 -13.98
N ARG A 174 -9.10 -5.54 -14.98
CA ARG A 174 -8.04 -5.58 -16.01
C ARG A 174 -6.66 -5.45 -15.38
N ARG A 175 -6.43 -4.51 -14.47
CA ARG A 175 -5.15 -4.36 -13.76
C ARG A 175 -4.78 -5.62 -12.97
N GLN A 176 -5.74 -6.23 -12.29
CA GLN A 176 -5.51 -7.47 -11.54
C GLN A 176 -5.17 -8.65 -12.46
N LEU A 177 -5.90 -8.80 -13.58
CA LEU A 177 -5.65 -9.86 -14.56
C LEU A 177 -4.27 -9.69 -15.22
N GLN A 178 -3.90 -8.48 -15.60
CA GLN A 178 -2.57 -8.18 -16.15
C GLN A 178 -1.44 -8.55 -15.17
N MET A 179 -1.62 -8.29 -13.86
CA MET A 179 -0.62 -8.69 -12.86
C MET A 179 -0.56 -10.20 -12.67
N LYS A 180 -1.69 -10.90 -12.69
CA LYS A 180 -1.74 -12.36 -12.65
C LYS A 180 -1.09 -13.00 -13.88
N GLU A 181 -1.33 -12.43 -15.04
CA GLU A 181 -0.71 -12.85 -16.31
C GLU A 181 0.82 -12.65 -16.26
N ARG A 182 1.29 -11.49 -15.80
CA ARG A 182 2.72 -11.20 -15.63
C ARG A 182 3.44 -12.20 -14.72
N LEU A 183 2.75 -12.73 -13.71
CA LEU A 183 3.26 -13.77 -12.81
C LEU A 183 3.10 -15.19 -13.38
N GLY A 184 2.48 -15.36 -14.54
CA GLY A 184 2.22 -16.67 -15.14
C GLY A 184 1.15 -17.50 -14.40
N LEU A 185 0.31 -16.87 -13.56
CA LEU A 185 -0.69 -17.57 -12.74
C LEU A 185 -1.82 -18.21 -13.55
N HIS A 186 -1.96 -17.87 -14.82
CA HIS A 186 -2.84 -18.57 -15.75
C HIS A 186 -2.33 -19.99 -16.09
N ASN A 187 -1.02 -20.24 -15.99
CA ASN A 187 -0.40 -21.52 -16.23
C ASN A 187 -0.14 -22.31 -14.94
N VAL A 188 0.45 -21.64 -13.92
CA VAL A 188 0.84 -22.26 -12.64
C VAL A 188 0.28 -21.44 -11.49
N ARG A 189 -0.69 -22.01 -10.76
CA ARG A 189 -1.41 -21.31 -9.67
C ARG A 189 -0.93 -21.70 -8.28
N THR A 190 -0.21 -22.80 -8.16
CA THR A 190 0.21 -23.37 -6.87
C THR A 190 1.73 -23.51 -6.83
N VAL A 191 2.29 -23.46 -5.62
CA VAL A 191 3.68 -23.77 -5.39
C VAL A 191 3.90 -25.28 -5.38
N ASP A 192 5.07 -25.71 -5.88
CA ASP A 192 5.52 -27.11 -5.73
C ASP A 192 5.99 -27.33 -4.28
N LEU A 193 5.20 -28.05 -3.52
CA LEU A 193 5.48 -28.34 -2.11
C LEU A 193 6.81 -29.08 -1.89
N ASN A 194 7.23 -29.90 -2.85
CA ASN A 194 8.51 -30.63 -2.77
C ASN A 194 9.72 -29.69 -2.82
N ARG A 195 9.56 -28.51 -3.40
CA ARG A 195 10.63 -27.52 -3.52
C ARG A 195 10.67 -26.48 -2.40
N VAL A 196 9.70 -26.49 -1.48
CA VAL A 196 9.63 -25.48 -0.40
C VAL A 196 10.89 -25.48 0.44
N SER A 197 11.37 -26.66 0.87
CA SER A 197 12.59 -26.80 1.67
C SER A 197 13.88 -26.37 0.93
N GLU A 198 13.87 -26.41 -0.39
CA GLU A 198 14.99 -25.96 -1.23
C GLU A 198 14.99 -24.45 -1.44
N MET A 199 13.83 -23.79 -1.30
CA MET A 199 13.65 -22.38 -1.65
C MET A 199 13.55 -21.48 -0.43
N VAL A 200 12.99 -21.97 0.68
CA VAL A 200 12.75 -21.19 1.90
C VAL A 200 13.89 -21.38 2.89
N ALA A 201 14.29 -20.30 3.56
CA ALA A 201 15.33 -20.26 4.59
C ALA A 201 16.70 -20.86 4.13
N ARG A 202 17.05 -20.68 2.88
CA ARG A 202 18.35 -21.12 2.34
C ARG A 202 19.49 -20.46 3.10
N PRO A 203 20.63 -21.14 3.28
CA PRO A 203 21.77 -20.61 4.04
C PRO A 203 22.25 -19.24 3.52
N GLU A 204 22.24 -19.03 2.20
CA GLU A 204 22.60 -17.75 1.61
C GLU A 204 21.60 -16.62 1.97
N HIS A 205 20.30 -16.90 2.07
CA HIS A 205 19.30 -15.92 2.49
C HIS A 205 19.48 -15.55 3.97
N LEU A 206 19.70 -16.56 4.83
CA LEU A 206 19.97 -16.34 6.26
C LEU A 206 21.25 -15.52 6.48
N ARG A 207 22.29 -15.78 5.70
CA ARG A 207 23.54 -15.01 5.75
C ARG A 207 23.33 -13.53 5.35
N ILE A 208 22.52 -13.26 4.31
CA ILE A 208 22.21 -11.90 3.92
C ILE A 208 21.39 -11.19 5.02
N ALA A 209 20.41 -11.87 5.61
CA ALA A 209 19.63 -11.34 6.73
C ALA A 209 20.52 -11.01 7.94
N GLN A 210 21.44 -11.92 8.29
CA GLN A 210 22.42 -11.72 9.35
C GLN A 210 23.31 -10.51 9.07
N GLN A 211 23.88 -10.40 7.87
CA GLN A 211 24.69 -9.24 7.46
C GLN A 211 23.92 -7.94 7.52
N ALA A 212 22.65 -7.94 7.11
CA ALA A 212 21.79 -6.76 7.21
C ALA A 212 21.57 -6.35 8.67
N ALA A 213 21.28 -7.31 9.54
CA ALA A 213 21.12 -7.07 10.97
C ALA A 213 22.41 -6.50 11.60
N GLU A 214 23.56 -7.11 11.34
CA GLU A 214 24.87 -6.66 11.85
C GLU A 214 25.20 -5.23 11.40
N ARG A 215 24.96 -4.90 10.12
CA ARG A 215 25.21 -3.56 9.57
C ARG A 215 24.21 -2.51 10.03
N SER A 216 23.05 -2.90 10.55
CA SER A 216 22.05 -1.98 11.06
C SER A 216 22.31 -1.52 12.48
N ILE A 217 23.20 -2.22 13.23
CA ILE A 217 23.56 -1.88 14.59
C ILE A 217 24.22 -0.49 14.61
N THR A 218 23.58 0.43 15.32
CA THR A 218 24.05 1.81 15.43
C THR A 218 24.28 2.16 16.88
N VAL A 219 25.51 2.60 17.20
CA VAL A 219 25.84 3.11 18.55
C VAL A 219 25.28 4.51 18.69
N ALA A 220 24.12 4.64 19.32
CA ALA A 220 23.49 5.92 19.54
C ALA A 220 24.23 6.77 20.59
N ARG A 221 24.82 6.12 21.60
CA ARG A 221 25.57 6.78 22.66
C ARG A 221 26.52 5.80 23.36
N ASP A 222 27.80 6.18 23.48
CA ASP A 222 28.82 5.47 24.26
C ASP A 222 29.80 6.48 24.88
N VAL A 223 29.33 7.20 25.89
CA VAL A 223 30.09 8.26 26.57
C VAL A 223 31.32 7.73 27.27
N GLN A 224 31.21 6.50 27.82
CA GLN A 224 32.29 5.85 28.58
C GLN A 224 33.22 5.03 27.71
N LYS A 225 32.97 4.97 26.41
CA LYS A 225 33.78 4.18 25.44
C LYS A 225 33.94 2.70 25.84
N LEU A 226 32.84 2.08 26.26
CA LEU A 226 32.81 0.68 26.71
C LEU A 226 32.73 -0.32 25.54
N LEU A 227 32.43 0.12 24.35
CA LEU A 227 32.35 -0.73 23.18
C LEU A 227 33.69 -0.80 22.43
N PRO A 228 34.07 -2.00 21.91
CA PRO A 228 33.42 -3.29 22.09
C PRO A 228 33.60 -3.86 23.50
N LEU A 229 32.56 -4.50 24.03
CA LEU A 229 32.67 -5.28 25.26
C LEU A 229 33.71 -6.41 25.08
N ARG A 230 34.66 -6.53 25.98
CA ARG A 230 35.73 -7.55 25.96
C ARG A 230 35.48 -8.60 27.03
#